data_38f0e3dc18cb396d93198d33be283a06
#
_entry.id   38f0e3dc18cb396d93198d33be283a06
#
_cell.length_a   1.000
_cell.length_b   1.000
_cell.length_c   1.000
_cell.angle_alpha   90.00
_cell.angle_beta   90.00
_cell.angle_gamma   90.00
#
_symmetry.space_group_name_H-M   'P 1'
#
loop_
_entity.id
_entity.type
_entity.pdbx_description
1 polymer ?
#
loop_
_entity_poly.entity_id
_entity_poly.type
_entity_poly.pdbx_seq_one_letter_code
_entity_poly.pdbx_strand_id
1 'polypeptide(L)'
;MAQKDSESTLDVQWRLDTLNTNKIFAGCFNFFRKWKVKKNQITLIEKLNTGGTGSLFEIKNECEKRGLPFHFNIITHADYEVSPRNLGGLLKLFTIKAFRMATSSHIFLNDNFLPLGYMKLSDETKVVQLWHGMGSFKKFGGSFETDRAVLKELSAATKNTNHILASSENIRDNYAEAFMAPKEKVICIGCPQVDYFFRKHDIDAWKRELSENTHK
;
A
#
# COMPACT_ATOMS: atom_id res chain seq x y z
N MET A 1 -34.33 0.15 18.19
CA MET A 1 -33.38 -0.80 18.78
C MET A 1 -32.90 -1.87 17.79
N ALA A 2 -33.73 -2.35 16.87
CA ALA A 2 -33.38 -3.43 15.91
C ALA A 2 -32.39 -3.04 14.79
N GLN A 3 -32.24 -1.76 14.46
CA GLN A 3 -31.37 -1.31 13.35
C GLN A 3 -29.88 -1.26 13.71
N LYS A 4 -29.57 -1.15 15.01
CA LYS A 4 -28.17 -1.08 15.52
C LYS A 4 -27.48 -2.45 15.56
N ASP A 5 -28.26 -3.52 15.70
CA ASP A 5 -27.73 -4.88 15.78
C ASP A 5 -27.44 -5.52 14.40
N SER A 6 -28.11 -5.05 13.34
CA SER A 6 -27.87 -5.54 11.97
C SER A 6 -26.59 -4.94 11.35
N GLU A 7 -26.28 -3.68 11.64
CA GLU A 7 -25.03 -3.05 11.21
C GLU A 7 -23.80 -3.71 11.88
N SER A 8 -23.91 -4.07 13.16
CA SER A 8 -22.83 -4.74 13.90
C SER A 8 -22.51 -6.14 13.35
N THR A 9 -23.51 -6.88 12.89
CA THR A 9 -23.32 -8.25 12.40
C THR A 9 -22.69 -8.26 11.00
N LEU A 10 -23.09 -7.34 10.11
CA LEU A 10 -22.50 -7.17 8.79
C LEU A 10 -21.05 -6.70 8.87
N ASP A 11 -20.74 -5.77 9.79
CA ASP A 11 -19.37 -5.28 10.04
C ASP A 11 -18.47 -6.41 10.57
N VAL A 12 -18.97 -7.26 11.46
CA VAL A 12 -18.22 -8.40 12.00
C VAL A 12 -17.93 -9.42 10.91
N GLN A 13 -18.91 -9.75 10.06
CA GLN A 13 -18.75 -10.71 8.96
C GLN A 13 -17.74 -10.19 7.94
N TRP A 14 -17.86 -8.92 7.52
CA TRP A 14 -16.89 -8.29 6.60
C TRP A 14 -15.47 -8.28 7.18
N ARG A 15 -15.32 -7.99 8.47
CA ARG A 15 -14.02 -8.04 9.15
C ARG A 15 -13.43 -9.46 9.17
N LEU A 16 -14.23 -10.48 9.41
CA LEU A 16 -13.81 -11.88 9.40
C LEU A 16 -13.37 -12.34 8.00
N ASP A 17 -14.12 -11.97 6.97
CA ASP A 17 -13.79 -12.32 5.58
C ASP A 17 -12.50 -11.64 5.13
N THR A 18 -12.32 -10.37 5.47
CA THR A 18 -11.08 -9.62 5.21
C THR A 18 -9.90 -10.22 5.95
N LEU A 19 -10.07 -10.58 7.23
CA LEU A 19 -9.02 -11.18 8.05
C LEU A 19 -8.59 -12.55 7.48
N ASN A 20 -9.54 -13.37 7.05
CA ASN A 20 -9.26 -14.67 6.45
C ASN A 20 -8.50 -14.52 5.13
N THR A 21 -8.91 -13.59 4.26
CA THR A 21 -8.22 -13.29 3.00
C THR A 21 -6.79 -12.84 3.25
N ASN A 22 -6.56 -11.97 4.23
CA ASN A 22 -5.23 -11.50 4.62
C ASN A 22 -4.33 -12.64 5.09
N LYS A 23 -4.86 -13.57 5.90
CA LYS A 23 -4.13 -14.74 6.39
C LYS A 23 -3.81 -15.74 5.27
N ILE A 24 -4.76 -15.99 4.36
CA ILE A 24 -4.58 -16.87 3.20
C ILE A 24 -3.47 -16.31 2.31
N PHE A 25 -3.53 -15.02 1.98
CA PHE A 25 -2.51 -14.38 1.16
C PHE A 25 -1.13 -14.47 1.81
N ALA A 26 -1.04 -14.15 3.10
CA ALA A 26 0.22 -14.28 3.84
C ALA A 26 0.71 -15.74 3.92
N GLY A 27 -0.18 -16.72 4.00
CA GLY A 27 0.15 -18.14 3.90
C GLY A 27 0.80 -18.52 2.57
N CYS A 28 0.20 -18.06 1.46
CA CYS A 28 0.76 -18.26 0.12
C CYS A 28 2.14 -17.57 -0.02
N PHE A 29 2.25 -16.32 0.44
CA PHE A 29 3.53 -15.61 0.49
C PHE A 29 4.58 -16.39 1.28
N ASN A 30 4.25 -16.86 2.48
CA ASN A 30 5.14 -17.60 3.37
C ASN A 30 5.57 -18.95 2.77
N PHE A 31 4.73 -19.57 1.96
CA PHE A 31 5.11 -20.75 1.18
C PHE A 31 6.17 -20.40 0.13
N PHE A 32 5.95 -19.32 -0.63
CA PHE A 32 6.83 -18.90 -1.71
C PHE A 32 8.13 -18.21 -1.25
N ARG A 33 8.23 -17.72 -0.02
CA ARG A 33 9.44 -17.08 0.51
C ARG A 33 10.68 -17.99 0.55
N LYS A 34 10.53 -19.29 0.32
CA LYS A 34 11.63 -20.25 0.22
C LYS A 34 12.48 -20.06 -1.03
N TRP A 35 11.95 -19.35 -2.04
CA TRP A 35 12.67 -19.04 -3.26
C TRP A 35 13.57 -17.82 -3.09
N LYS A 36 14.66 -17.80 -3.85
CA LYS A 36 15.65 -16.71 -3.79
C LYS A 36 15.02 -15.37 -4.16
N VAL A 37 15.33 -14.33 -3.40
CA VAL A 37 14.98 -12.95 -3.70
C VAL A 37 15.70 -12.50 -4.97
N LYS A 38 14.96 -11.87 -5.86
CA LYS A 38 15.44 -11.30 -7.12
C LYS A 38 15.71 -9.81 -6.94
N LYS A 39 16.97 -9.39 -7.05
CA LYS A 39 17.39 -7.99 -6.81
C LYS A 39 16.70 -6.98 -7.72
N ASN A 40 16.28 -7.40 -8.91
CA ASN A 40 15.60 -6.54 -9.89
C ASN A 40 14.06 -6.67 -9.89
N GLN A 41 13.48 -7.34 -8.90
CA GLN A 41 12.02 -7.45 -8.78
C GLN A 41 11.51 -6.57 -7.67
N ILE A 42 10.51 -5.75 -7.99
CA ILE A 42 9.84 -4.81 -7.09
C ILE A 42 8.34 -5.12 -7.08
N THR A 43 7.73 -5.12 -5.89
CA THR A 43 6.26 -5.17 -5.75
C THR A 43 5.73 -3.81 -5.31
N LEU A 44 4.72 -3.32 -6.03
CA LEU A 44 3.94 -2.13 -5.70
C LEU A 44 2.56 -2.58 -5.21
N ILE A 45 2.15 -2.13 -4.03
CA ILE A 45 0.83 -2.43 -3.47
C ILE A 45 -0.01 -1.17 -3.50
N GLU A 46 -0.92 -1.12 -4.47
CA GLU A 46 -1.78 0.02 -4.75
C GLU A 46 -3.19 -0.26 -4.26
N LYS A 47 -3.54 0.30 -3.09
CA LYS A 47 -4.86 0.13 -2.48
C LYS A 47 -5.84 1.24 -2.82
N LEU A 48 -5.38 2.38 -3.27
CA LEU A 48 -6.18 3.59 -3.43
C LEU A 48 -6.82 3.73 -4.81
N ASN A 49 -6.55 2.80 -5.73
CA ASN A 49 -7.04 2.82 -7.12
C ASN A 49 -6.81 4.19 -7.80
N THR A 50 -5.55 4.65 -7.76
CA THR A 50 -5.15 5.96 -8.28
C THR A 50 -5.10 6.05 -9.81
N GLY A 51 -5.52 5.00 -10.51
CA GLY A 51 -5.52 4.97 -11.97
C GLY A 51 -4.13 5.05 -12.62
N GLY A 52 -3.10 4.60 -11.91
CA GLY A 52 -1.73 4.65 -12.43
C GLY A 52 -0.99 5.95 -12.09
N THR A 53 -1.52 6.75 -11.16
CA THR A 53 -0.89 7.98 -10.66
C THR A 53 -0.43 7.83 -9.20
N GLY A 54 0.20 8.85 -8.63
CA GLY A 54 0.62 8.88 -7.23
C GLY A 54 2.00 8.27 -6.97
N SER A 55 2.42 8.26 -5.71
CA SER A 55 3.80 7.96 -5.30
C SER A 55 4.37 6.65 -5.84
N LEU A 56 3.56 5.58 -5.89
CA LEU A 56 4.02 4.27 -6.39
C LEU A 56 4.39 4.32 -7.87
N PHE A 57 3.55 4.98 -8.67
CA PHE A 57 3.76 5.08 -10.11
C PHE A 57 4.84 6.09 -10.46
N GLU A 58 5.04 7.13 -9.64
CA GLU A 58 6.18 8.03 -9.79
C GLU A 58 7.52 7.29 -9.64
N ILE A 59 7.63 6.39 -8.65
CA ILE A 59 8.82 5.54 -8.49
C ILE A 59 9.02 4.65 -9.73
N LYS A 60 7.94 4.01 -10.20
CA LYS A 60 8.00 3.15 -11.39
C LYS A 60 8.46 3.94 -12.61
N ASN A 61 7.82 5.08 -12.88
CA ASN A 61 8.12 5.95 -14.01
C ASN A 61 9.56 6.47 -13.98
N GLU A 62 10.06 6.83 -12.79
CA GLU A 62 11.45 7.30 -12.66
C GLU A 62 12.46 6.17 -12.90
N CYS A 63 12.16 4.95 -12.43
CA CYS A 63 12.99 3.78 -12.73
C CYS A 63 13.04 3.50 -14.24
N GLU A 64 11.89 3.55 -14.92
CA GLU A 64 11.80 3.33 -16.36
C GLU A 64 12.52 4.42 -17.15
N LYS A 65 12.35 5.70 -16.76
CA LYS A 65 13.04 6.84 -17.36
C LYS A 65 14.55 6.76 -17.26
N ARG A 66 15.06 6.21 -16.16
CA ARG A 66 16.49 5.97 -15.94
C ARG A 66 17.02 4.69 -16.60
N GLY A 67 16.17 3.92 -17.26
CA GLY A 67 16.54 2.64 -17.87
C GLY A 67 16.96 1.58 -16.85
N LEU A 68 16.47 1.67 -15.61
CA LEU A 68 16.82 0.70 -14.58
C LEU A 68 16.12 -0.65 -14.86
N PRO A 69 16.81 -1.80 -14.73
CA PRO A 69 16.31 -3.10 -15.15
C PRO A 69 15.37 -3.73 -14.09
N PHE A 70 14.41 -2.96 -13.59
CA PHE A 70 13.44 -3.45 -12.62
C PHE A 70 12.19 -4.03 -13.27
N HIS A 71 11.71 -5.13 -12.71
CA HIS A 71 10.43 -5.77 -13.04
C HIS A 71 9.41 -5.48 -11.96
N PHE A 72 8.29 -4.90 -12.33
CA PHE A 72 7.25 -4.49 -11.40
C PHE A 72 6.13 -5.52 -11.31
N ASN A 73 5.81 -5.95 -10.10
CA ASN A 73 4.61 -6.71 -9.74
C ASN A 73 3.64 -5.74 -9.06
N ILE A 74 2.52 -5.43 -9.71
CA ILE A 74 1.53 -4.49 -9.18
C ILE A 74 0.37 -5.28 -8.61
N ILE A 75 0.04 -5.05 -7.34
CA ILE A 75 -1.11 -5.60 -6.64
C ILE A 75 -2.05 -4.43 -6.34
N THR A 76 -3.23 -4.47 -6.94
CA THR A 76 -4.23 -3.40 -6.83
C THR A 76 -5.36 -3.78 -5.88
N HIS A 77 -6.20 -2.83 -5.49
CA HIS A 77 -7.40 -3.09 -4.72
C HIS A 77 -8.29 -4.14 -5.39
N ALA A 78 -8.48 -4.07 -6.70
CA ALA A 78 -9.30 -5.02 -7.46
C ALA A 78 -8.81 -6.48 -7.38
N ASP A 79 -7.51 -6.70 -7.16
CA ASP A 79 -6.98 -8.06 -6.98
C ASP A 79 -7.47 -8.73 -5.69
N TYR A 80 -7.81 -7.92 -4.67
CA TYR A 80 -8.33 -8.39 -3.37
C TYR A 80 -9.85 -8.47 -3.33
N GLU A 81 -10.54 -8.10 -4.40
CA GLU A 81 -11.99 -8.17 -4.45
C GLU A 81 -12.47 -9.64 -4.44
N VAL A 82 -13.02 -10.05 -3.30
CA VAL A 82 -13.54 -11.40 -3.11
C VAL A 82 -14.94 -11.47 -3.69
N SER A 83 -15.06 -11.94 -4.92
CA SER A 83 -16.35 -12.18 -5.55
C SER A 83 -16.32 -13.45 -6.40
N PRO A 84 -17.46 -14.13 -6.60
CA PRO A 84 -17.54 -15.27 -7.50
C PRO A 84 -17.14 -14.96 -8.94
N ARG A 85 -17.26 -13.68 -9.34
CA ARG A 85 -16.88 -13.20 -10.68
C ARG A 85 -15.36 -13.00 -10.81
N ASN A 86 -14.62 -12.94 -9.71
CA ASN A 86 -13.17 -12.67 -9.67
C ASN A 86 -12.33 -13.89 -9.28
N LEU A 87 -12.83 -15.11 -9.45
CA LEU A 87 -12.09 -16.32 -9.07
C LEU A 87 -10.71 -16.41 -9.77
N GLY A 88 -10.65 -16.04 -11.05
CA GLY A 88 -9.38 -16.01 -11.80
C GLY A 88 -8.40 -14.98 -11.26
N GLY A 89 -8.89 -13.81 -10.83
CA GLY A 89 -8.09 -12.76 -10.18
C GLY A 89 -7.54 -13.22 -8.84
N LEU A 90 -8.37 -13.84 -8.01
CA LEU A 90 -7.95 -14.39 -6.72
C LEU A 90 -6.92 -15.52 -6.89
N LEU A 91 -7.12 -16.43 -7.85
CA LEU A 91 -6.15 -17.46 -8.14
C LEU A 91 -4.80 -16.85 -8.54
N LYS A 92 -4.80 -15.84 -9.41
CA LYS A 92 -3.61 -15.10 -9.83
C LYS A 92 -2.96 -14.37 -8.65
N LEU A 93 -3.77 -13.77 -7.76
CA LEU A 93 -3.28 -13.09 -6.55
C LEU A 93 -2.54 -14.07 -5.63
N PHE A 94 -3.18 -15.18 -5.28
CA PHE A 94 -2.64 -16.14 -4.32
C PHE A 94 -1.49 -17.00 -4.88
N THR A 95 -1.30 -17.04 -6.19
CA THR A 95 -0.20 -17.78 -6.84
C THR A 95 0.86 -16.83 -7.39
N ILE A 96 0.63 -16.28 -8.58
CA ILE A 96 1.65 -15.51 -9.34
C ILE A 96 2.05 -14.24 -8.61
N LYS A 97 1.08 -13.45 -8.12
CA LYS A 97 1.37 -12.18 -7.45
C LYS A 97 2.01 -12.41 -6.08
N ALA A 98 1.53 -13.39 -5.31
CA ALA A 98 2.14 -13.78 -4.04
C ALA A 98 3.58 -14.31 -4.24
N PHE A 99 3.84 -15.15 -5.25
CA PHE A 99 5.18 -15.62 -5.59
C PHE A 99 6.11 -14.46 -5.96
N ARG A 100 5.65 -13.57 -6.85
CA ARG A 100 6.44 -12.40 -7.24
C ARG A 100 6.74 -11.48 -6.07
N MET A 101 5.74 -11.25 -5.19
CA MET A 101 5.94 -10.45 -3.99
C MET A 101 6.95 -11.11 -3.04
N ALA A 102 6.85 -12.43 -2.82
CA ALA A 102 7.74 -13.17 -1.92
C ALA A 102 9.20 -13.21 -2.41
N THR A 103 9.40 -13.04 -3.71
CA THR A 103 10.74 -12.98 -4.33
C THR A 103 11.19 -11.56 -4.69
N SER A 104 10.47 -10.53 -4.25
CA SER A 104 10.84 -9.13 -4.47
C SER A 104 11.89 -8.64 -3.49
N SER A 105 12.86 -7.87 -4.01
CA SER A 105 13.84 -7.16 -3.17
C SER A 105 13.23 -5.96 -2.44
N HIS A 106 12.24 -5.31 -3.06
CA HIS A 106 11.55 -4.17 -2.48
C HIS A 106 10.03 -4.31 -2.63
N ILE A 107 9.33 -3.89 -1.59
CA ILE A 107 7.87 -3.79 -1.56
C ILE A 107 7.51 -2.37 -1.16
N PHE A 108 6.83 -1.65 -2.03
CA PHE A 108 6.34 -0.30 -1.76
C PHE A 108 4.84 -0.30 -1.55
N LEU A 109 4.38 0.46 -0.56
CA LEU A 109 2.99 0.58 -0.14
C LEU A 109 2.55 2.04 -0.20
N ASN A 110 1.31 2.29 -0.63
CA ASN A 110 0.69 3.63 -0.54
C ASN A 110 -0.41 3.70 0.53
N ASP A 111 -0.71 2.59 1.20
CA ASP A 111 -1.68 2.51 2.31
C ASP A 111 -1.33 1.33 3.23
N ASN A 112 -2.06 1.16 4.33
CA ASN A 112 -1.89 0.03 5.24
C ASN A 112 -2.18 -1.29 4.54
N PHE A 113 -1.23 -2.22 4.63
CA PHE A 113 -1.32 -3.55 4.07
C PHE A 113 -1.25 -4.59 5.18
N LEU A 114 -2.40 -4.91 5.77
CA LEU A 114 -2.52 -5.77 6.96
C LEU A 114 -1.94 -7.18 6.78
N PRO A 115 -1.95 -7.81 5.57
CA PRO A 115 -1.28 -9.10 5.37
C PRO A 115 0.18 -9.12 5.81
N LEU A 116 0.89 -7.98 5.78
CA LEU A 116 2.28 -7.89 6.26
C LEU A 116 2.45 -8.38 7.69
N GLY A 117 1.47 -8.19 8.57
CA GLY A 117 1.53 -8.64 9.96
C GLY A 117 1.62 -10.16 10.12
N TYR A 118 1.27 -10.92 9.10
CA TYR A 118 1.30 -12.38 9.05
C TYR A 118 2.42 -12.94 8.17
N MET A 119 3.17 -12.07 7.49
CA MET A 119 4.23 -12.47 6.56
C MET A 119 5.57 -12.62 7.28
N LYS A 120 6.36 -13.58 6.81
CA LYS A 120 7.75 -13.78 7.21
C LYS A 120 8.65 -13.31 6.07
N LEU A 121 9.13 -12.08 6.15
CA LEU A 121 9.98 -11.50 5.11
C LEU A 121 11.40 -12.09 5.14
N SER A 122 12.07 -12.09 4.00
CA SER A 122 13.51 -12.30 3.91
C SER A 122 14.26 -11.03 4.36
N ASP A 123 15.44 -11.17 4.93
CA ASP A 123 16.32 -10.05 5.29
C ASP A 123 16.75 -9.23 4.07
N GLU A 124 16.74 -9.88 2.87
CA GLU A 124 17.02 -9.24 1.59
C GLU A 124 15.85 -8.41 1.05
N THR A 125 14.64 -8.53 1.63
CA THR A 125 13.45 -7.79 1.22
C THR A 125 13.26 -6.56 2.08
N LYS A 126 13.11 -5.39 1.45
CA LYS A 126 12.82 -4.12 2.15
C LYS A 126 11.40 -3.67 1.85
N VAL A 127 10.68 -3.33 2.90
CA VAL A 127 9.32 -2.79 2.82
C VAL A 127 9.34 -1.30 3.12
N VAL A 128 8.79 -0.50 2.21
CA VAL A 128 8.74 0.95 2.31
C VAL A 128 7.30 1.43 2.21
N GLN A 129 6.85 2.10 3.24
CA GLN A 129 5.55 2.77 3.26
C GLN A 129 5.71 4.20 2.73
N LEU A 130 5.09 4.49 1.59
CA LEU A 130 5.11 5.82 0.97
C LEU A 130 4.00 6.71 1.51
N TRP A 131 2.91 6.08 1.98
CA TRP A 131 1.67 6.72 2.34
C TRP A 131 1.04 7.47 1.16
N HIS A 132 -0.07 8.12 1.39
CA HIS A 132 -0.80 8.89 0.39
C HIS A 132 -1.07 10.34 0.82
N GLY A 133 -0.76 10.68 2.06
CA GLY A 133 -0.87 12.03 2.60
C GLY A 133 0.49 12.71 2.65
N MET A 134 0.56 13.98 2.23
CA MET A 134 1.79 14.77 2.25
C MET A 134 2.05 15.46 3.58
N GLY A 135 1.08 15.48 4.48
CA GLY A 135 1.15 16.18 5.76
C GLY A 135 0.44 15.45 6.89
N SER A 136 0.44 16.05 8.06
CA SER A 136 -0.21 15.54 9.29
C SER A 136 -1.38 16.39 9.74
N PHE A 137 -2.15 16.95 8.80
CA PHE A 137 -3.30 17.83 9.09
C PHE A 137 -4.52 17.08 9.65
N LYS A 138 -4.55 15.77 9.63
CA LYS A 138 -5.57 14.93 10.29
C LYS A 138 -4.90 13.74 10.98
N LYS A 139 -5.50 13.27 12.07
CA LYS A 139 -5.09 12.02 12.72
C LYS A 139 -5.43 10.83 11.83
N PHE A 140 -4.56 9.81 11.83
CA PHE A 140 -4.74 8.56 11.08
C PHE A 140 -4.04 7.40 11.78
N GLY A 141 -4.31 6.17 11.35
CA GLY A 141 -3.68 4.97 11.90
C GLY A 141 -3.81 4.89 13.41
N GLY A 142 -2.72 4.58 14.10
CA GLY A 142 -2.68 4.42 15.55
C GLY A 142 -3.01 5.66 16.36
N SER A 143 -2.88 6.89 15.79
CA SER A 143 -3.26 8.13 16.47
C SER A 143 -4.77 8.45 16.38
N PHE A 144 -5.55 7.68 15.62
CA PHE A 144 -6.99 7.86 15.44
C PHE A 144 -7.79 6.61 15.82
N GLU A 145 -7.27 5.42 15.53
CA GLU A 145 -7.95 4.14 15.74
C GLU A 145 -8.11 3.84 17.23
N THR A 146 -9.26 3.30 17.63
CA THR A 146 -9.57 2.94 19.02
C THR A 146 -9.84 1.44 19.21
N ASP A 147 -10.13 0.72 18.11
CA ASP A 147 -10.34 -0.73 18.15
C ASP A 147 -9.00 -1.45 18.38
N ARG A 148 -8.89 -2.12 19.54
CA ARG A 148 -7.68 -2.84 19.94
C ARG A 148 -7.27 -3.96 18.98
N ALA A 149 -8.24 -4.61 18.30
CA ALA A 149 -7.94 -5.66 17.33
C ALA A 149 -7.30 -5.06 16.08
N VAL A 150 -7.84 -3.96 15.58
CA VAL A 150 -7.29 -3.20 14.44
C VAL A 150 -5.90 -2.66 14.77
N LEU A 151 -5.73 -2.05 15.95
CA LEU A 151 -4.42 -1.55 16.41
C LEU A 151 -3.36 -2.66 16.46
N LYS A 152 -3.74 -3.86 16.92
CA LYS A 152 -2.84 -5.02 16.95
C LYS A 152 -2.40 -5.43 15.55
N GLU A 153 -3.30 -5.43 14.58
CA GLU A 153 -2.98 -5.76 13.18
C GLU A 153 -2.11 -4.70 12.51
N LEU A 154 -2.43 -3.42 12.72
CA LEU A 154 -1.63 -2.30 12.22
C LEU A 154 -0.21 -2.36 12.80
N SER A 155 -0.08 -2.56 14.11
CA SER A 155 1.23 -2.71 14.77
C SER A 155 2.02 -3.91 14.23
N ALA A 156 1.35 -5.04 13.99
CA ALA A 156 1.99 -6.22 13.42
C ALA A 156 2.50 -5.97 12.00
N ALA A 157 1.72 -5.29 11.16
CA ALA A 157 2.13 -4.91 9.81
C ALA A 157 3.31 -3.93 9.82
N THR A 158 3.29 -2.93 10.72
CA THR A 158 4.36 -1.94 10.88
C THR A 158 5.68 -2.56 11.34
N LYS A 159 5.67 -3.63 12.11
CA LYS A 159 6.91 -4.35 12.49
C LYS A 159 7.70 -4.81 11.27
N ASN A 160 7.00 -5.25 10.24
CA ASN A 160 7.57 -5.71 8.98
C ASN A 160 7.86 -4.57 7.97
N THR A 161 7.53 -3.32 8.30
CA THR A 161 7.89 -2.14 7.51
C THR A 161 9.27 -1.64 7.92
N ASN A 162 10.19 -1.51 6.96
CA ASN A 162 11.55 -1.02 7.20
C ASN A 162 11.60 0.50 7.28
N HIS A 163 10.93 1.17 6.34
CA HIS A 163 10.95 2.62 6.22
C HIS A 163 9.56 3.18 5.97
N ILE A 164 9.30 4.35 6.52
CA ILE A 164 8.07 5.13 6.33
C ILE A 164 8.48 6.49 5.81
N LEU A 165 8.02 6.89 4.64
CA LEU A 165 8.36 8.19 4.08
C LEU A 165 7.49 9.29 4.67
N ALA A 166 8.13 10.39 5.02
CA ALA A 166 7.49 11.63 5.43
C ALA A 166 8.02 12.80 4.59
N SER A 167 7.18 13.82 4.40
CA SER A 167 7.52 14.97 3.57
C SER A 167 8.53 15.92 4.24
N SER A 168 8.59 15.94 5.57
CA SER A 168 9.50 16.82 6.33
C SER A 168 9.74 16.33 7.75
N GLU A 169 10.81 16.85 8.38
CA GLU A 169 11.15 16.56 9.77
C GLU A 169 10.04 16.99 10.75
N ASN A 170 9.31 18.05 10.43
CA ASN A 170 8.25 18.60 11.30
C ASN A 170 7.09 17.62 11.54
N ILE A 171 6.90 16.63 10.67
CA ILE A 171 5.83 15.65 10.79
C ILE A 171 6.34 14.25 11.17
N ARG A 172 7.63 14.09 11.41
CA ARG A 172 8.25 12.80 11.76
C ARG A 172 7.57 12.14 12.95
N ASP A 173 7.37 12.90 14.03
CA ASP A 173 6.76 12.39 15.27
C ASP A 173 5.31 11.96 15.06
N ASN A 174 4.55 12.74 14.30
CA ASN A 174 3.16 12.42 13.98
C ASN A 174 3.05 11.13 13.15
N TYR A 175 3.99 10.92 12.21
CA TYR A 175 4.03 9.70 11.42
C TYR A 175 4.47 8.48 12.26
N ALA A 176 5.48 8.66 13.13
CA ALA A 176 5.90 7.62 14.05
C ALA A 176 4.75 7.16 14.96
N GLU A 177 3.99 8.10 15.52
CA GLU A 177 2.79 7.82 16.33
C GLU A 177 1.71 7.11 15.50
N ALA A 178 1.35 7.67 14.35
CA ALA A 178 0.26 7.15 13.51
C ALA A 178 0.55 5.74 12.98
N PHE A 179 1.79 5.43 12.63
CA PHE A 179 2.21 4.09 12.22
C PHE A 179 2.61 3.18 13.40
N MET A 180 2.58 3.69 14.64
CA MET A 180 3.05 2.95 15.83
C MET A 180 4.48 2.41 15.61
N ALA A 181 5.34 3.23 15.04
CA ALA A 181 6.69 2.88 14.64
C ALA A 181 7.74 3.66 15.44
N PRO A 182 8.95 3.11 15.62
CA PRO A 182 10.09 3.91 16.06
C PRO A 182 10.39 5.05 15.08
N LYS A 183 10.79 6.22 15.61
CA LYS A 183 11.10 7.42 14.79
C LYS A 183 12.18 7.17 13.74
N GLU A 184 13.10 6.28 14.03
CA GLU A 184 14.22 5.88 13.15
C GLU A 184 13.76 5.21 11.85
N LYS A 185 12.54 4.65 11.85
CA LYS A 185 11.93 4.11 10.62
C LYS A 185 11.34 5.21 9.73
N VAL A 186 11.09 6.42 10.26
CA VAL A 186 10.53 7.54 9.49
C VAL A 186 11.64 8.31 8.82
N ILE A 187 11.67 8.28 7.50
CA ILE A 187 12.67 8.95 6.65
C ILE A 187 12.01 10.17 5.99
N CYS A 188 12.57 11.36 6.27
CA CYS A 188 12.03 12.64 5.80
C CYS A 188 12.78 13.07 4.52
N ILE A 189 12.37 12.54 3.38
CA ILE A 189 13.00 12.80 2.07
C ILE A 189 12.03 13.33 1.02
N GLY A 190 10.84 13.73 1.44
CA GLY A 190 9.79 14.19 0.53
C GLY A 190 8.76 13.10 0.21
N CYS A 191 7.88 13.42 -0.72
CA CYS A 191 6.82 12.53 -1.19
C CYS A 191 6.88 12.43 -2.72
N PRO A 192 7.06 11.25 -3.32
CA PRO A 192 7.25 11.11 -4.76
C PRO A 192 6.12 11.71 -5.61
N GLN A 193 4.87 11.68 -5.14
CA GLN A 193 3.75 12.28 -5.89
C GLN A 193 3.87 13.80 -6.08
N VAL A 194 4.69 14.48 -5.27
CA VAL A 194 4.90 15.93 -5.39
C VAL A 194 5.74 16.26 -6.62
N ASP A 195 6.60 15.34 -7.07
CA ASP A 195 7.44 15.52 -8.25
C ASP A 195 6.62 15.76 -9.52
N TYR A 196 5.38 15.25 -9.53
CA TYR A 196 4.44 15.53 -10.61
C TYR A 196 4.24 17.03 -10.84
N PHE A 197 4.11 17.84 -9.78
CA PHE A 197 3.86 19.28 -9.88
C PHE A 197 5.08 20.08 -10.36
N PHE A 198 6.28 19.51 -10.28
CA PHE A 198 7.50 20.15 -10.77
C PHE A 198 7.84 19.81 -12.22
N ARG A 199 7.03 18.98 -12.88
CA ARG A 199 7.18 18.67 -14.30
C ARG A 199 6.61 19.80 -15.18
N LYS A 200 7.10 19.88 -16.42
CA LYS A 200 6.43 20.72 -17.43
C LYS A 200 5.09 20.09 -17.79
N HIS A 201 4.02 20.83 -17.62
CA HIS A 201 2.67 20.43 -17.97
C HIS A 201 2.17 21.31 -19.14
N ASP A 202 1.38 20.74 -20.05
CA ASP A 202 0.64 21.50 -21.05
C ASP A 202 -0.61 22.09 -20.38
N ILE A 203 -0.44 23.30 -19.85
CA ILE A 203 -1.51 24.04 -19.15
C ILE A 203 -2.69 24.33 -20.09
N ASP A 204 -2.42 24.54 -21.38
CA ASP A 204 -3.48 24.86 -22.35
C ASP A 204 -4.28 23.60 -22.70
N ALA A 205 -3.65 22.42 -22.75
CA ALA A 205 -4.36 21.16 -22.85
C ALA A 205 -5.28 20.94 -21.65
N TRP A 206 -4.80 21.17 -20.44
CA TRP A 206 -5.63 21.06 -19.22
C TRP A 206 -6.80 22.03 -19.19
N LYS A 207 -6.60 23.27 -19.62
CA LYS A 207 -7.70 24.26 -19.71
C LYS A 207 -8.77 23.81 -20.69
N ARG A 208 -8.39 23.26 -21.85
CA ARG A 208 -9.33 22.70 -22.84
C ARG A 208 -10.14 21.55 -22.24
N GLU A 209 -9.46 20.57 -21.62
CA GLU A 209 -10.10 19.42 -20.99
C GLU A 209 -11.09 19.83 -19.88
N LEU A 210 -10.71 20.78 -19.03
CA LEU A 210 -11.58 21.33 -18.00
C LEU A 210 -12.80 22.01 -18.59
N SER A 211 -12.63 22.82 -19.66
CA SER A 211 -13.75 23.51 -20.30
C SER A 211 -14.74 22.54 -20.93
N GLU A 212 -14.27 21.46 -21.55
CA GLU A 212 -15.11 20.40 -22.12
C GLU A 212 -15.89 19.61 -21.07
N ASN A 213 -15.30 19.40 -19.88
CA ASN A 213 -15.94 18.66 -18.80
C ASN A 213 -16.89 19.49 -17.94
N THR A 214 -16.76 20.83 -17.92
CA THR A 214 -17.66 21.73 -17.18
C THR A 214 -18.93 22.08 -17.93
N HIS A 215 -19.03 21.77 -19.20
CA HIS A 215 -20.24 21.96 -20.04
C HIS A 215 -21.11 20.71 -20.19
N LYS A 216 -20.87 19.67 -19.38
CA LYS A 216 -21.70 18.48 -19.23
C LYS A 216 -22.45 18.51 -17.90
#